data_8d5107d1f5ebfacd7bf36d5ae2dfdf1a
#
_entry.id   8d5107d1f5ebfacd7bf36d5ae2dfdf1a
#
_cell.length_a   1.000
_cell.length_b   1.000
_cell.length_c   1.000
_cell.angle_alpha   90.00
_cell.angle_beta   90.00
_cell.angle_gamma   90.00
#
_symmetry.space_group_name_H-M   'P 1'
#
loop_
_entity.id
_entity.type
_entity.pdbx_description
1 polymer ?
#
loop_
_entity_poly.entity_id
_entity_poly.type
_entity_poly.pdbx_seq_one_letter_code
_entity_poly.pdbx_strand_id
1 'polypeptide(L)'
;VKSPGPIEWVAVEVGDFVKKGNVLLKIENDELEADKNNKEGELSESLARLELEEKKLERLKALMNSPSFKRAEYEDQINIVKAAEGNLIKITSQYNKAKIIYDDAILKAPYSGVISKRLVTKGNYVNTGTPVFEIVNNEKFEIEANIPSDKIPLLNKKKEAEIILLDGKTLKTSFRSIVPKENPNTRTVIVRFKPLFNQKKSNLLINQNMNLKIFLKSKKPIKTIVKDALLIKNGNVMVYVVEGNIAKLRSVKTGM
;
A
#
# COMPACT_ATOMS: atom_id res chain seq x y z
N VAL A 1 1.67 -14.82 -7.27
CA VAL A 1 2.12 -15.98 -6.47
C VAL A 1 3.63 -16.10 -6.46
N LYS A 2 4.20 -16.81 -5.46
CA LYS A 2 5.65 -17.04 -5.33
C LYS A 2 6.05 -18.47 -5.65
N SER A 3 5.16 -19.44 -5.43
CA SER A 3 5.37 -20.84 -5.79
C SER A 3 4.56 -21.18 -7.03
N PRO A 4 5.12 -22.00 -7.98
CA PRO A 4 4.36 -22.54 -9.09
C PRO A 4 3.57 -23.78 -8.65
N GLY A 5 2.50 -24.10 -9.38
CA GLY A 5 1.71 -25.30 -9.14
C GLY A 5 0.23 -25.14 -9.45
N PRO A 6 -0.55 -26.22 -9.38
CA PRO A 6 -2.00 -26.16 -9.54
C PRO A 6 -2.65 -25.57 -8.28
N ILE A 7 -3.72 -24.82 -8.46
CA ILE A 7 -4.48 -24.24 -7.34
C ILE A 7 -5.37 -25.32 -6.71
N GLU A 8 -5.11 -25.65 -5.47
CA GLU A 8 -5.89 -26.61 -4.70
C GLU A 8 -7.27 -26.05 -4.33
N TRP A 9 -7.31 -24.82 -3.81
CA TRP A 9 -8.55 -24.12 -3.48
C TRP A 9 -8.35 -22.59 -3.43
N VAL A 10 -9.47 -21.88 -3.54
CA VAL A 10 -9.57 -20.42 -3.44
C VAL A 10 -10.55 -20.09 -2.34
N ALA A 11 -10.14 -19.23 -1.39
CA ALA A 11 -10.90 -18.91 -0.17
C ALA A 11 -11.82 -17.70 -0.32
N VAL A 12 -11.69 -16.91 -1.39
CA VAL A 12 -12.31 -15.59 -1.51
C VAL A 12 -12.93 -15.37 -2.88
N GLU A 13 -13.98 -14.56 -2.92
CA GLU A 13 -14.67 -14.14 -4.13
C GLU A 13 -14.50 -12.63 -4.39
N VAL A 14 -14.87 -12.20 -5.60
CA VAL A 14 -14.91 -10.76 -5.94
C VAL A 14 -15.97 -10.08 -5.08
N GLY A 15 -15.59 -8.96 -4.45
CA GLY A 15 -16.43 -8.23 -3.51
C GLY A 15 -16.13 -8.52 -2.03
N ASP A 16 -15.41 -9.60 -1.73
CA ASP A 16 -15.09 -9.94 -0.34
C ASP A 16 -14.08 -8.95 0.26
N PHE A 17 -14.32 -8.56 1.52
CA PHE A 17 -13.36 -7.82 2.31
C PHE A 17 -12.39 -8.78 3.00
N VAL A 18 -11.10 -8.57 2.77
CA VAL A 18 -10.02 -9.35 3.38
C VAL A 18 -9.17 -8.49 4.30
N LYS A 19 -8.75 -9.06 5.43
CA LYS A 19 -7.78 -8.45 6.34
C LYS A 19 -6.36 -8.88 5.93
N LYS A 20 -5.36 -8.04 6.24
CA LYS A 20 -3.96 -8.43 6.10
C LYS A 20 -3.70 -9.78 6.78
N GLY A 21 -3.09 -10.72 6.05
CA GLY A 21 -2.79 -12.07 6.52
C GLY A 21 -3.90 -13.11 6.28
N ASN A 22 -5.12 -12.72 5.88
CA ASN A 22 -6.13 -13.69 5.47
C ASN A 22 -5.64 -14.53 4.29
N VAL A 23 -5.88 -15.84 4.34
CA VAL A 23 -5.57 -16.75 3.23
C VAL A 23 -6.51 -16.46 2.07
N LEU A 24 -5.96 -16.38 0.87
CA LEU A 24 -6.69 -16.09 -0.37
C LEU A 24 -6.82 -17.34 -1.25
N LEU A 25 -5.72 -18.09 -1.39
CA LEU A 25 -5.69 -19.37 -2.10
C LEU A 25 -4.57 -20.25 -1.54
N LYS A 26 -4.65 -21.54 -1.82
CA LYS A 26 -3.60 -22.51 -1.59
C LYS A 26 -3.24 -23.19 -2.92
N ILE A 27 -1.95 -23.27 -3.20
CA ILE A 27 -1.37 -24.06 -4.28
C ILE A 27 -1.13 -25.48 -3.72
N GLU A 28 -1.35 -26.50 -4.51
CA GLU A 28 -1.00 -27.88 -4.14
C GLU A 28 0.48 -27.96 -3.76
N ASN A 29 0.75 -28.47 -2.58
CA ASN A 29 2.07 -28.37 -1.96
C ASN A 29 2.51 -29.63 -1.19
N ASP A 30 1.94 -30.79 -1.51
CA ASP A 30 2.23 -32.05 -0.81
C ASP A 30 3.72 -32.39 -0.85
N GLU A 31 4.39 -32.18 -1.99
CA GLU A 31 5.85 -32.38 -2.12
C GLU A 31 6.64 -31.38 -1.25
N LEU A 32 6.19 -30.13 -1.18
CA LEU A 32 6.83 -29.09 -0.37
C LEU A 32 6.64 -29.36 1.12
N GLU A 33 5.49 -29.91 1.50
CA GLU A 33 5.21 -30.33 2.88
C GLU A 33 6.10 -31.51 3.29
N ALA A 34 6.24 -32.49 2.41
CA ALA A 34 7.12 -33.63 2.63
C ALA A 34 8.59 -33.20 2.75
N ASP A 35 9.08 -32.30 1.89
CA ASP A 35 10.45 -31.77 1.99
C ASP A 35 10.66 -30.97 3.31
N LYS A 36 9.72 -30.09 3.67
CA LYS A 36 9.78 -29.36 4.95
C LYS A 36 9.86 -30.33 6.14
N ASN A 37 9.01 -31.35 6.17
CA ASN A 37 8.97 -32.33 7.26
C ASN A 37 10.27 -33.16 7.31
N ASN A 38 10.85 -33.51 6.15
CA ASN A 38 12.14 -34.18 6.07
C ASN A 38 13.27 -33.30 6.67
N LYS A 39 13.31 -32.01 6.29
CA LYS A 39 14.28 -31.07 6.86
C LYS A 39 14.07 -30.78 8.34
N GLU A 40 12.85 -30.88 8.84
CA GLU A 40 12.54 -30.80 10.29
C GLU A 40 13.09 -32.00 11.04
N GLY A 41 13.02 -33.19 10.46
CA GLY A 41 13.66 -34.39 11.00
C GLY A 41 15.18 -34.27 11.06
N GLU A 42 15.83 -33.82 9.97
CA GLU A 42 17.28 -33.58 9.95
C GLU A 42 17.70 -32.53 11.01
N LEU A 43 16.90 -31.49 11.22
CA LEU A 43 17.13 -30.48 12.26
C LEU A 43 17.07 -31.09 13.67
N SER A 44 16.06 -31.92 13.94
CA SER A 44 15.92 -32.61 15.22
C SER A 44 17.09 -33.53 15.51
N GLU A 45 17.57 -34.28 14.51
CA GLU A 45 18.76 -35.12 14.62
C GLU A 45 20.01 -34.30 14.94
N SER A 46 20.22 -33.17 14.23
CA SER A 46 21.38 -32.29 14.44
C SER A 46 21.38 -31.65 15.82
N LEU A 47 20.20 -31.28 16.35
CA LEU A 47 20.04 -30.79 17.73
C LEU A 47 20.40 -31.85 18.77
N ALA A 48 19.90 -33.06 18.61
CA ALA A 48 20.20 -34.17 19.50
C ALA A 48 21.70 -34.53 19.50
N ARG A 49 22.33 -34.45 18.35
CA ARG A 49 23.79 -34.66 18.21
C ARG A 49 24.59 -33.59 18.93
N LEU A 50 24.26 -32.31 18.76
CA LEU A 50 24.92 -31.23 19.48
C LEU A 50 24.80 -31.42 21.00
N GLU A 51 23.60 -31.69 21.50
CA GLU A 51 23.34 -31.94 22.93
C GLU A 51 24.18 -33.10 23.46
N LEU A 52 24.34 -34.17 22.69
CA LEU A 52 25.19 -35.29 23.06
C LEU A 52 26.65 -34.89 23.21
N GLU A 53 27.18 -34.13 22.23
CA GLU A 53 28.59 -33.72 22.26
C GLU A 53 28.86 -32.68 23.36
N GLU A 54 27.91 -31.77 23.63
CA GLU A 54 27.97 -30.83 24.76
C GLU A 54 28.00 -31.57 26.12
N LYS A 55 27.15 -32.59 26.30
CA LYS A 55 27.17 -33.43 27.52
C LYS A 55 28.47 -34.21 27.70
N LYS A 56 29.12 -34.64 26.60
CA LYS A 56 30.45 -35.23 26.65
C LYS A 56 31.49 -34.22 27.09
N LEU A 57 31.46 -32.99 26.53
CA LEU A 57 32.35 -31.90 26.90
C LEU A 57 32.21 -31.52 28.37
N GLU A 58 30.97 -31.43 28.87
CA GLU A 58 30.68 -31.14 30.28
C GLU A 58 31.27 -32.20 31.21
N ARG A 59 31.13 -33.48 30.85
CA ARG A 59 31.75 -34.59 31.63
C ARG A 59 33.27 -34.51 31.67
N LEU A 60 33.92 -34.21 30.53
CA LEU A 60 35.36 -34.01 30.47
C LEU A 60 35.82 -32.80 31.30
N LYS A 61 35.01 -31.72 31.25
CA LYS A 61 35.25 -30.51 32.06
C LYS A 61 35.16 -30.80 33.56
N ALA A 62 34.25 -31.63 34.01
CA ALA A 62 34.10 -32.02 35.41
C ALA A 62 35.35 -32.80 35.92
N LEU A 63 36.10 -33.43 35.03
CA LEU A 63 37.30 -34.20 35.38
C LEU A 63 38.59 -33.33 35.38
N MET A 64 38.54 -32.02 35.11
CA MET A 64 39.73 -31.15 34.98
C MET A 64 40.68 -31.16 36.18
N ASN A 65 40.12 -31.37 37.38
CA ASN A 65 40.90 -31.44 38.64
C ASN A 65 41.29 -32.88 39.05
N SER A 66 41.03 -33.88 38.21
CA SER A 66 41.32 -35.27 38.43
C SER A 66 42.67 -35.66 37.82
N PRO A 67 43.43 -36.59 38.47
CA PRO A 67 44.63 -37.17 37.89
C PRO A 67 44.40 -37.86 36.53
N SER A 68 43.16 -38.22 36.24
CA SER A 68 42.76 -38.86 34.99
C SER A 68 42.44 -37.90 33.87
N PHE A 69 42.58 -36.57 34.06
CA PHE A 69 42.30 -35.58 33.07
C PHE A 69 43.32 -35.60 31.91
N LYS A 70 42.78 -35.76 30.69
CA LYS A 70 43.58 -35.70 29.46
C LYS A 70 43.25 -34.44 28.69
N ARG A 71 44.17 -33.51 28.66
CA ARG A 71 43.98 -32.19 28.04
C ARG A 71 43.70 -32.28 26.55
N ALA A 72 44.41 -33.15 25.82
CA ALA A 72 44.18 -33.34 24.40
C ALA A 72 42.75 -33.78 24.09
N GLU A 73 42.21 -34.74 24.85
CA GLU A 73 40.83 -35.25 24.68
C GLU A 73 39.76 -34.18 24.93
N TYR A 74 40.04 -33.27 25.90
CA TYR A 74 39.18 -32.12 26.15
C TYR A 74 39.22 -31.09 25.01
N GLU A 75 40.40 -30.77 24.47
CA GLU A 75 40.61 -29.86 23.36
C GLU A 75 39.98 -30.42 22.07
N ASP A 76 40.11 -31.70 21.82
CA ASP A 76 39.46 -32.39 20.71
C ASP A 76 37.90 -32.32 20.81
N GLN A 77 37.36 -32.55 22.02
CA GLN A 77 35.91 -32.48 22.23
C GLN A 77 35.35 -31.08 22.03
N ILE A 78 36.11 -30.02 22.38
CA ILE A 78 35.74 -28.62 22.06
C ILE A 78 35.59 -28.44 20.55
N ASN A 79 36.53 -29.00 19.76
CA ASN A 79 36.46 -28.88 18.31
C ASN A 79 35.29 -29.70 17.71
N ILE A 80 34.93 -30.86 18.32
CA ILE A 80 33.79 -31.64 17.94
C ILE A 80 32.48 -30.89 18.20
N VAL A 81 32.36 -30.25 19.37
CA VAL A 81 31.17 -29.41 19.69
C VAL A 81 31.05 -28.25 18.69
N LYS A 82 32.15 -27.53 18.40
CA LYS A 82 32.11 -26.47 17.39
C LYS A 82 31.72 -26.95 16.00
N ALA A 83 32.15 -28.16 15.61
CA ALA A 83 31.75 -28.76 14.35
C ALA A 83 30.26 -29.11 14.34
N ALA A 84 29.71 -29.63 15.46
CA ALA A 84 28.28 -29.92 15.62
C ALA A 84 27.44 -28.63 15.59
N GLU A 85 27.88 -27.54 16.24
CA GLU A 85 27.25 -26.22 16.16
C GLU A 85 27.21 -25.70 14.73
N GLY A 86 28.33 -25.78 13.98
CA GLY A 86 28.40 -25.39 12.58
C GLY A 86 27.43 -26.21 11.70
N ASN A 87 27.32 -27.51 11.95
CA ASN A 87 26.36 -28.37 11.26
C ASN A 87 24.91 -27.98 11.58
N LEU A 88 24.59 -27.69 12.84
CA LEU A 88 23.26 -27.25 13.27
C LEU A 88 22.85 -25.96 12.55
N ILE A 89 23.76 -24.98 12.43
CA ILE A 89 23.49 -23.72 11.69
C ILE A 89 23.16 -24.02 10.23
N LYS A 90 23.93 -24.91 9.59
CA LYS A 90 23.69 -25.33 8.21
C LYS A 90 22.31 -25.97 8.04
N ILE A 91 21.96 -26.95 8.87
CA ILE A 91 20.69 -27.68 8.79
C ILE A 91 19.51 -26.76 9.11
N THR A 92 19.65 -25.88 10.12
CA THR A 92 18.64 -24.85 10.44
C THR A 92 18.35 -23.95 9.25
N SER A 93 19.39 -23.56 8.50
CA SER A 93 19.24 -22.74 7.29
C SER A 93 18.50 -23.51 6.18
N GLN A 94 18.74 -24.80 6.03
CA GLN A 94 18.06 -25.65 5.04
C GLN A 94 16.57 -25.83 5.41
N TYR A 95 16.26 -26.11 6.67
CA TYR A 95 14.87 -26.18 7.16
C TYR A 95 14.13 -24.87 6.94
N ASN A 96 14.74 -23.74 7.32
CA ASN A 96 14.12 -22.42 7.11
C ASN A 96 13.82 -22.14 5.63
N LYS A 97 14.72 -22.55 4.72
CA LYS A 97 14.50 -22.43 3.28
C LYS A 97 13.29 -23.27 2.83
N ALA A 98 13.23 -24.55 3.21
CA ALA A 98 12.11 -25.43 2.87
C ALA A 98 10.78 -24.91 3.43
N LYS A 99 10.80 -24.41 4.67
CA LYS A 99 9.64 -23.80 5.31
C LYS A 99 9.14 -22.56 4.56
N ILE A 100 10.03 -21.67 4.14
CA ILE A 100 9.65 -20.47 3.35
C ILE A 100 8.99 -20.90 2.03
N ILE A 101 9.53 -21.89 1.34
CA ILE A 101 8.97 -22.40 0.08
C ILE A 101 7.58 -22.99 0.30
N TYR A 102 7.39 -23.76 1.37
CA TYR A 102 6.09 -24.30 1.78
C TYR A 102 5.09 -23.21 2.11
N ASP A 103 5.50 -22.23 2.93
CA ASP A 103 4.65 -21.09 3.32
C ASP A 103 4.25 -20.22 2.12
N ASP A 104 5.11 -20.11 1.11
CA ASP A 104 4.85 -19.34 -0.12
C ASP A 104 3.82 -20.00 -1.06
N ALA A 105 3.48 -21.29 -0.83
CA ALA A 105 2.37 -21.97 -1.51
C ALA A 105 1.00 -21.54 -0.98
N ILE A 106 0.95 -20.91 0.19
CA ILE A 106 -0.27 -20.35 0.78
C ILE A 106 -0.26 -18.83 0.58
N LEU A 107 -1.02 -18.35 -0.41
CA LEU A 107 -1.12 -16.92 -0.67
C LEU A 107 -1.99 -16.21 0.36
N LYS A 108 -1.42 -15.22 1.03
CA LYS A 108 -2.11 -14.38 2.03
C LYS A 108 -2.22 -12.94 1.55
N ALA A 109 -3.27 -12.25 2.02
CA ALA A 109 -3.48 -10.83 1.71
C ALA A 109 -2.34 -9.97 2.30
N PRO A 110 -1.62 -9.18 1.49
CA PRO A 110 -0.51 -8.35 1.95
C PRO A 110 -0.98 -7.13 2.77
N TYR A 111 -2.20 -6.69 2.53
CA TYR A 111 -2.89 -5.60 3.24
C TYR A 111 -4.40 -5.84 3.23
N SER A 112 -5.14 -5.11 4.07
CA SER A 112 -6.60 -5.19 4.13
C SER A 112 -7.24 -4.42 2.98
N GLY A 113 -8.29 -4.98 2.38
CA GLY A 113 -8.99 -4.37 1.25
C GLY A 113 -10.11 -5.27 0.73
N VAL A 114 -10.69 -4.88 -0.39
CA VAL A 114 -11.73 -5.63 -1.10
C VAL A 114 -11.13 -6.29 -2.34
N ILE A 115 -11.49 -7.53 -2.60
CA ILE A 115 -11.11 -8.23 -3.83
C ILE A 115 -11.85 -7.59 -5.00
N SER A 116 -11.14 -6.87 -5.87
CA SER A 116 -11.74 -6.23 -7.06
C SER A 116 -11.77 -7.17 -8.26
N LYS A 117 -10.77 -8.07 -8.37
CA LYS A 117 -10.73 -9.09 -9.43
C LYS A 117 -10.14 -10.39 -8.92
N ARG A 118 -10.65 -11.49 -9.46
CA ARG A 118 -10.10 -12.83 -9.34
C ARG A 118 -9.75 -13.32 -10.75
N LEU A 119 -8.47 -13.62 -10.97
CA LEU A 119 -7.93 -13.99 -12.29
C LEU A 119 -7.73 -15.50 -12.44
N VAL A 120 -8.00 -16.27 -11.38
CA VAL A 120 -7.75 -17.71 -11.33
C VAL A 120 -8.88 -18.47 -10.65
N THR A 121 -8.97 -19.77 -10.95
CA THR A 121 -9.93 -20.70 -10.33
C THR A 121 -9.19 -21.94 -9.82
N LYS A 122 -9.87 -22.73 -8.98
CA LYS A 122 -9.39 -24.07 -8.58
C LYS A 122 -9.02 -24.89 -9.82
N GLY A 123 -7.90 -25.60 -9.77
CA GLY A 123 -7.37 -26.41 -10.84
C GLY A 123 -6.52 -25.65 -11.89
N ASN A 124 -6.52 -24.32 -11.91
CA ASN A 124 -5.58 -23.60 -12.76
C ASN A 124 -4.14 -23.83 -12.31
N TYR A 125 -3.24 -24.01 -13.27
CA TYR A 125 -1.81 -24.02 -13.01
C TYR A 125 -1.27 -22.57 -13.03
N VAL A 126 -0.50 -22.17 -12.02
CA VAL A 126 0.11 -20.85 -11.93
C VAL A 126 1.63 -20.95 -11.85
N ASN A 127 2.31 -19.99 -12.46
CA ASN A 127 3.76 -19.84 -12.37
C ASN A 127 4.13 -18.72 -11.38
N THR A 128 5.37 -18.72 -10.90
CA THR A 128 5.91 -17.63 -10.10
C THR A 128 5.73 -16.29 -10.82
N GLY A 129 5.19 -15.29 -10.12
CA GLY A 129 4.90 -13.96 -10.66
C GLY A 129 3.52 -13.83 -11.30
N THR A 130 2.77 -14.93 -11.53
CA THR A 130 1.40 -14.85 -12.07
C THR A 130 0.50 -14.00 -11.15
N PRO A 131 -0.17 -12.94 -11.66
CA PRO A 131 -1.16 -12.21 -10.91
C PRO A 131 -2.43 -13.07 -10.74
N VAL A 132 -2.95 -13.15 -9.53
CA VAL A 132 -4.10 -14.00 -9.19
C VAL A 132 -5.30 -13.23 -8.64
N PHE A 133 -5.03 -12.15 -7.90
CA PHE A 133 -6.05 -11.25 -7.36
C PHE A 133 -5.66 -9.80 -7.53
N GLU A 134 -6.66 -8.95 -7.65
CA GLU A 134 -6.53 -7.51 -7.48
C GLU A 134 -7.25 -7.11 -6.19
N ILE A 135 -6.49 -6.54 -5.24
CA ILE A 135 -7.03 -6.08 -3.95
C ILE A 135 -7.00 -4.56 -3.94
N VAL A 136 -8.11 -3.94 -3.64
CA VAL A 136 -8.26 -2.49 -3.56
C VAL A 136 -8.47 -2.07 -2.11
N ASN A 137 -7.60 -1.19 -1.61
CA ASN A 137 -7.78 -0.59 -0.30
C ASN A 137 -8.64 0.67 -0.43
N ASN A 138 -9.92 0.55 -0.07
CA ASN A 138 -10.89 1.65 -0.08
C ASN A 138 -10.91 2.47 1.21
N GLU A 139 -10.05 2.15 2.20
CA GLU A 139 -9.96 2.88 3.46
C GLU A 139 -8.99 4.06 3.38
N LYS A 140 -8.04 4.02 2.43
CA LYS A 140 -7.01 5.07 2.25
C LYS A 140 -6.86 5.36 0.77
N PHE A 141 -7.39 6.48 0.34
CA PHE A 141 -7.28 6.95 -1.04
C PHE A 141 -6.92 8.44 -1.09
N GLU A 142 -6.52 8.89 -2.25
CA GLU A 142 -6.27 10.30 -2.58
C GLU A 142 -7.17 10.70 -3.73
N ILE A 143 -7.36 12.00 -3.87
CA ILE A 143 -8.11 12.57 -4.99
C ILE A 143 -7.09 13.14 -5.97
N GLU A 144 -7.17 12.72 -7.22
CA GLU A 144 -6.38 13.27 -8.29
C GLU A 144 -7.22 14.22 -9.15
N ALA A 145 -6.69 15.41 -9.41
CA ALA A 145 -7.31 16.37 -10.30
C ALA A 145 -6.33 16.75 -11.41
N ASN A 146 -6.81 16.70 -12.65
CA ASN A 146 -6.09 17.19 -13.83
C ASN A 146 -6.31 18.71 -13.96
N ILE A 147 -5.34 19.50 -13.56
CA ILE A 147 -5.42 20.96 -13.56
C ILE A 147 -4.63 21.52 -14.76
N PRO A 148 -5.18 22.45 -15.55
CA PRO A 148 -4.43 23.11 -16.61
C PRO A 148 -3.13 23.71 -16.08
N SER A 149 -2.03 23.52 -16.82
CA SER A 149 -0.68 23.91 -16.37
C SER A 149 -0.55 25.42 -16.11
N ASP A 150 -1.25 26.26 -16.87
CA ASP A 150 -1.31 27.70 -16.68
C ASP A 150 -1.97 28.14 -15.36
N LYS A 151 -2.80 27.28 -14.76
CA LYS A 151 -3.47 27.54 -13.48
C LYS A 151 -2.67 27.09 -12.26
N ILE A 152 -1.66 26.24 -12.44
CA ILE A 152 -0.82 25.73 -11.34
C ILE A 152 -0.19 26.85 -10.49
N PRO A 153 0.40 27.93 -11.07
CA PRO A 153 0.97 29.03 -10.28
C PRO A 153 -0.05 29.78 -9.44
N LEU A 154 -1.33 29.75 -9.85
CA LEU A 154 -2.43 30.42 -9.17
C LEU A 154 -3.06 29.59 -8.06
N LEU A 155 -2.71 28.30 -7.95
CA LEU A 155 -3.29 27.38 -6.97
C LEU A 155 -3.03 27.86 -5.56
N ASN A 156 -4.11 28.03 -4.77
CA ASN A 156 -4.00 28.36 -3.35
C ASN A 156 -3.80 27.08 -2.52
N LYS A 157 -2.55 26.68 -2.33
CA LYS A 157 -2.17 25.46 -1.60
C LYS A 157 -2.56 25.46 -0.11
N LYS A 158 -2.87 26.64 0.45
CA LYS A 158 -3.28 26.78 1.85
C LYS A 158 -4.79 26.67 2.05
N LYS A 159 -5.59 26.80 1.01
CA LYS A 159 -7.04 26.74 1.08
C LYS A 159 -7.53 25.34 0.79
N GLU A 160 -8.50 24.87 1.59
CA GLU A 160 -9.16 23.59 1.36
C GLU A 160 -9.87 23.60 0.00
N ALA A 161 -9.83 22.47 -0.70
CA ALA A 161 -10.65 22.24 -1.89
C ALA A 161 -11.89 21.41 -1.47
N GLU A 162 -12.94 21.46 -2.28
CA GLU A 162 -14.22 20.84 -1.98
C GLU A 162 -14.61 19.84 -3.06
N ILE A 163 -14.94 18.61 -2.65
CA ILE A 163 -15.54 17.60 -3.54
C ILE A 163 -17.05 17.78 -3.45
N ILE A 164 -17.69 17.84 -4.61
CA ILE A 164 -19.14 17.88 -4.72
C ILE A 164 -19.61 16.50 -5.15
N LEU A 165 -20.35 15.82 -4.27
CA LEU A 165 -20.92 14.51 -4.52
C LEU A 165 -22.19 14.63 -5.38
N LEU A 166 -22.64 13.50 -5.98
CA LEU A 166 -23.85 13.45 -6.80
C LEU A 166 -25.12 13.80 -6.02
N ASP A 167 -25.13 13.56 -4.70
CA ASP A 167 -26.23 13.94 -3.80
C ASP A 167 -26.19 15.41 -3.34
N GLY A 168 -25.26 16.21 -3.90
CA GLY A 168 -25.06 17.61 -3.56
C GLY A 168 -24.24 17.86 -2.29
N LYS A 169 -23.88 16.83 -1.54
CA LYS A 169 -23.01 16.98 -0.37
C LYS A 169 -21.62 17.43 -0.76
N THR A 170 -21.03 18.25 0.09
CA THR A 170 -19.66 18.76 -0.11
C THR A 170 -18.74 18.14 0.94
N LEU A 171 -17.62 17.59 0.48
CA LEU A 171 -16.57 17.02 1.33
C LEU A 171 -15.29 17.84 1.17
N LYS A 172 -14.60 18.11 2.27
CA LYS A 172 -13.37 18.92 2.28
C LYS A 172 -12.14 18.08 2.02
N THR A 173 -11.20 18.70 1.30
CA THR A 173 -9.90 18.11 0.98
C THR A 173 -8.79 19.13 1.14
N SER A 174 -7.58 18.69 1.42
CA SER A 174 -6.40 19.55 1.48
C SER A 174 -5.43 19.25 0.33
N PHE A 175 -4.76 20.29 -0.15
CA PHE A 175 -3.66 20.13 -1.10
C PHE A 175 -2.58 19.22 -0.51
N ARG A 176 -2.10 18.25 -1.29
CA ARG A 176 -0.98 17.39 -0.92
C ARG A 176 0.26 17.68 -1.75
N SER A 177 0.19 17.47 -3.06
CA SER A 177 1.35 17.58 -3.95
C SER A 177 0.95 17.83 -5.39
N ILE A 178 1.89 18.31 -6.17
CA ILE A 178 1.83 18.40 -7.63
C ILE A 178 2.75 17.32 -8.17
N VAL A 179 2.27 16.51 -9.11
CA VAL A 179 3.13 15.59 -9.88
C VAL A 179 3.86 16.42 -10.93
N PRO A 180 5.20 16.50 -10.93
CA PRO A 180 5.96 17.41 -11.80
C PRO A 180 6.08 16.87 -13.24
N LYS A 181 4.93 16.52 -13.83
CA LYS A 181 4.82 16.01 -15.20
C LYS A 181 3.55 16.55 -15.84
N GLU A 182 3.69 17.26 -16.93
CA GLU A 182 2.57 17.72 -17.75
C GLU A 182 2.19 16.64 -18.76
N ASN A 183 0.90 16.45 -18.94
CA ASN A 183 0.38 15.64 -20.04
C ASN A 183 0.38 16.51 -21.31
N PRO A 184 1.17 16.16 -22.35
CA PRO A 184 1.32 17.02 -23.55
C PRO A 184 0.04 17.12 -24.37
N ASN A 185 -0.84 16.12 -24.30
CA ASN A 185 -2.08 16.09 -25.09
C ASN A 185 -3.17 16.96 -24.47
N THR A 186 -3.29 16.96 -23.15
CA THR A 186 -4.36 17.68 -22.42
C THR A 186 -3.86 19.00 -21.82
N ARG A 187 -2.56 19.26 -21.83
CA ARG A 187 -1.92 20.41 -21.17
C ARG A 187 -2.30 20.56 -19.71
N THR A 188 -2.42 19.40 -19.01
CA THR A 188 -2.77 19.34 -17.60
C THR A 188 -1.66 18.70 -16.77
N VAL A 189 -1.65 19.05 -15.49
CA VAL A 189 -0.75 18.52 -14.47
C VAL A 189 -1.60 17.87 -13.40
N ILE A 190 -1.19 16.68 -12.95
CA ILE A 190 -1.87 15.97 -11.87
C ILE A 190 -1.55 16.64 -10.53
N VAL A 191 -2.60 17.05 -9.84
CA VAL A 191 -2.52 17.56 -8.47
C VAL A 191 -3.26 16.61 -7.53
N ARG A 192 -2.61 16.25 -6.44
CA ARG A 192 -3.14 15.33 -5.44
C ARG A 192 -3.66 16.07 -4.22
N PHE A 193 -4.82 15.65 -3.76
CA PHE A 193 -5.49 16.16 -2.57
C PHE A 193 -5.72 15.04 -1.57
N LYS A 194 -5.57 15.36 -0.29
CA LYS A 194 -5.84 14.45 0.82
C LYS A 194 -7.24 14.70 1.36
N PRO A 195 -8.08 13.68 1.50
CA PRO A 195 -9.39 13.78 2.15
C PRO A 195 -9.26 14.27 3.59
N LEU A 196 -10.14 15.20 4.01
CA LEU A 196 -10.29 15.69 5.38
C LEU A 196 -11.53 15.10 6.06
N PHE A 197 -12.03 13.99 5.59
CA PHE A 197 -13.19 13.28 6.10
C PHE A 197 -12.86 11.80 6.35
N ASN A 198 -13.75 11.10 7.05
CA ASN A 198 -13.57 9.68 7.31
C ASN A 198 -13.83 8.88 6.01
N GLN A 199 -12.75 8.38 5.41
CA GLN A 199 -12.77 7.66 4.13
C GLN A 199 -13.59 6.37 4.22
N LYS A 200 -13.53 5.62 5.33
CA LYS A 200 -14.29 4.39 5.55
C LYS A 200 -15.81 4.59 5.52
N LYS A 201 -16.27 5.78 5.91
CA LYS A 201 -17.70 6.13 5.97
C LYS A 201 -18.21 6.87 4.74
N SER A 202 -17.33 7.15 3.77
CA SER A 202 -17.69 8.00 2.63
C SER A 202 -18.43 7.26 1.51
N ASN A 203 -18.40 5.92 1.49
CA ASN A 203 -18.91 5.06 0.42
C ASN A 203 -18.41 5.44 -0.99
N LEU A 204 -17.27 6.14 -1.07
CA LEU A 204 -16.67 6.50 -2.35
C LEU A 204 -15.94 5.30 -2.94
N LEU A 205 -16.06 5.14 -4.25
CA LEU A 205 -15.37 4.09 -4.99
C LEU A 205 -14.02 4.58 -5.51
N ILE A 206 -13.07 3.68 -5.58
CA ILE A 206 -11.79 3.97 -6.25
C ILE A 206 -12.03 4.17 -7.75
N ASN A 207 -11.33 5.13 -8.36
CA ASN A 207 -11.52 5.59 -9.75
C ASN A 207 -12.90 6.18 -10.06
N GLN A 208 -13.65 6.58 -9.03
CA GLN A 208 -14.90 7.30 -9.22
C GLN A 208 -14.60 8.75 -9.67
N ASN A 209 -15.24 9.17 -10.75
CA ASN A 209 -15.20 10.57 -11.19
C ASN A 209 -16.07 11.43 -10.28
N MET A 210 -15.56 12.62 -9.92
CA MET A 210 -16.26 13.59 -9.08
C MET A 210 -15.87 15.03 -9.43
N ASN A 211 -16.72 15.97 -9.07
CA ASN A 211 -16.44 17.38 -9.25
C ASN A 211 -15.61 17.90 -8.08
N LEU A 212 -14.48 18.52 -8.39
CA LEU A 212 -13.61 19.15 -7.40
C LEU A 212 -13.59 20.67 -7.61
N LYS A 213 -14.01 21.41 -6.59
CA LYS A 213 -13.95 22.87 -6.56
C LYS A 213 -12.64 23.31 -5.91
N ILE A 214 -11.81 23.99 -6.68
CA ILE A 214 -10.49 24.46 -6.26
C ILE A 214 -10.48 25.98 -6.24
N PHE A 215 -9.84 26.54 -5.22
CA PHE A 215 -9.70 27.97 -5.08
C PHE A 215 -8.36 28.45 -5.62
N LEU A 216 -8.42 29.37 -6.59
CA LEU A 216 -7.24 30.01 -7.16
C LEU A 216 -6.97 31.35 -6.47
N LYS A 217 -5.70 31.75 -6.40
CA LYS A 217 -5.32 33.09 -5.97
C LYS A 217 -5.59 34.07 -7.10
N SER A 218 -6.31 35.15 -6.81
CA SER A 218 -6.38 36.28 -7.73
C SER A 218 -5.11 37.12 -7.62
N LYS A 219 -4.51 37.47 -8.74
CA LYS A 219 -3.37 38.42 -8.79
C LYS A 219 -3.79 39.85 -8.47
N LYS A 220 -5.05 40.18 -8.67
CA LYS A 220 -5.63 41.52 -8.44
C LYS A 220 -6.97 41.35 -7.69
N PRO A 221 -7.33 42.27 -6.79
CA PRO A 221 -8.66 42.28 -6.23
C PRO A 221 -9.70 42.45 -7.35
N ILE A 222 -10.63 41.52 -7.44
CA ILE A 222 -11.71 41.55 -8.42
C ILE A 222 -12.90 42.19 -7.70
N LYS A 223 -13.36 43.33 -8.25
CA LYS A 223 -14.63 43.94 -7.82
C LYS A 223 -15.76 43.11 -8.40
N THR A 224 -16.64 42.63 -7.55
CA THR A 224 -17.82 41.85 -7.97
C THR A 224 -19.07 42.61 -7.66
N ILE A 225 -20.09 42.46 -8.50
CA ILE A 225 -21.44 42.98 -8.29
C ILE A 225 -22.45 41.85 -8.53
N VAL A 226 -23.62 41.96 -7.94
CA VAL A 226 -24.71 41.01 -8.20
C VAL A 226 -25.16 41.12 -9.68
N LYS A 227 -25.47 39.98 -10.31
CA LYS A 227 -25.82 39.94 -11.73
C LYS A 227 -27.00 40.86 -12.09
N ASP A 228 -27.97 40.96 -11.21
CA ASP A 228 -29.19 41.77 -11.39
C ASP A 228 -28.95 43.27 -11.33
N ALA A 229 -27.74 43.70 -10.88
CA ALA A 229 -27.35 45.12 -10.95
C ALA A 229 -26.76 45.52 -12.29
N LEU A 230 -26.61 44.58 -13.24
CA LEU A 230 -26.13 44.87 -14.61
C LEU A 230 -27.31 45.29 -15.51
N LEU A 231 -27.17 46.44 -16.10
CA LEU A 231 -28.11 46.95 -17.10
C LEU A 231 -27.45 46.87 -18.48
N ILE A 232 -28.14 46.34 -19.45
CA ILE A 232 -27.69 46.33 -20.85
C ILE A 232 -28.48 47.44 -21.58
N LYS A 233 -27.78 48.49 -22.00
CA LYS A 233 -28.38 49.60 -22.76
C LYS A 233 -27.54 49.88 -24.00
N ASN A 234 -28.16 49.80 -25.17
CA ASN A 234 -27.51 49.99 -26.46
C ASN A 234 -26.25 49.12 -26.67
N GLY A 235 -26.30 47.85 -26.25
CA GLY A 235 -25.17 46.91 -26.36
C GLY A 235 -24.05 47.12 -25.33
N ASN A 236 -24.14 48.12 -24.45
CA ASN A 236 -23.15 48.37 -23.39
C ASN A 236 -23.67 47.88 -22.05
N VAL A 237 -22.77 47.26 -21.27
CA VAL A 237 -23.06 46.85 -19.90
C VAL A 237 -22.81 48.02 -18.95
N MET A 238 -23.82 48.37 -18.17
CA MET A 238 -23.81 49.58 -17.31
C MET A 238 -24.28 49.20 -15.91
N VAL A 239 -23.89 50.01 -14.92
CA VAL A 239 -24.33 49.90 -13.51
C VAL A 239 -24.66 51.25 -12.94
N TYR A 240 -25.61 51.33 -12.01
CA TYR A 240 -25.78 52.52 -11.19
C TYR A 240 -24.82 52.53 -10.02
N VAL A 241 -24.04 53.58 -9.88
CA VAL A 241 -23.15 53.79 -8.73
C VAL A 241 -23.70 54.96 -7.93
N VAL A 242 -23.91 54.75 -6.63
CA VAL A 242 -24.34 55.83 -5.72
C VAL A 242 -23.14 56.64 -5.31
N GLU A 243 -23.13 57.91 -5.70
CA GLU A 243 -22.10 58.90 -5.28
C GLU A 243 -22.82 60.00 -4.51
N GLY A 244 -22.60 60.04 -3.19
CA GLY A 244 -23.42 60.87 -2.30
C GLY A 244 -24.87 60.38 -2.33
N ASN A 245 -25.81 61.25 -2.67
CA ASN A 245 -27.26 60.95 -2.73
C ASN A 245 -27.79 60.78 -4.16
N ILE A 246 -26.90 60.68 -5.15
CA ILE A 246 -27.27 60.63 -6.58
C ILE A 246 -26.78 59.34 -7.21
N ALA A 247 -27.66 58.63 -7.91
CA ALA A 247 -27.32 57.42 -8.70
C ALA A 247 -26.81 57.83 -10.07
N LYS A 248 -25.53 57.57 -10.37
CA LYS A 248 -24.90 57.82 -11.67
C LYS A 248 -24.73 56.52 -12.46
N LEU A 249 -25.13 56.58 -13.71
CA LEU A 249 -24.94 55.43 -14.63
C LEU A 249 -23.50 55.39 -15.12
N ARG A 250 -22.82 54.25 -14.92
CA ARG A 250 -21.43 54.03 -15.37
C ARG A 250 -21.34 52.79 -16.26
N SER A 251 -20.63 52.91 -17.37
CA SER A 251 -20.27 51.74 -18.20
C SER A 251 -19.23 50.94 -17.48
N VAL A 252 -19.41 49.60 -17.48
CA VAL A 252 -18.50 48.64 -16.87
C VAL A 252 -18.13 47.57 -17.87
N LYS A 253 -16.86 47.13 -17.82
CA LYS A 253 -16.41 45.99 -18.61
C LYS A 253 -16.44 44.77 -17.72
N THR A 254 -17.33 43.84 -18.03
CA THR A 254 -17.42 42.55 -17.30
C THR A 254 -16.38 41.58 -17.87
N GLY A 255 -15.69 40.87 -16.99
CA GLY A 255 -14.91 39.69 -17.35
C GLY A 255 -15.83 38.49 -17.56
N MET A 256 -15.38 37.56 -18.39
CA MET A 256 -16.01 36.24 -18.50
C MET A 256 -15.77 35.41 -17.24
#